data_d2cc975becda2924cce3ad8f8f6f94a8
#
_entry.id   d2cc975becda2924cce3ad8f8f6f94a8
#
_cell.length_a   1.000
_cell.length_b   1.000
_cell.length_c   1.000
_cell.angle_alpha   90.00
_cell.angle_beta   90.00
_cell.angle_gamma   90.00
#
_symmetry.space_group_name_H-M   'P 1'
#
loop_
_entity.id
_entity.type
_entity.pdbx_description
1 polymer ?
#
loop_
_entity_poly.entity_id
_entity_poly.type
_entity_poly.pdbx_seq_one_letter_code
_entity_poly.pdbx_strand_id
1 'polypeptide(L)'
;MQLHKNRIMLMLTAVLLFVACGYSQQGDVLAQPVSASGAELPAYTSDEDIVRHAGYTASYNHTTLCPDWVAWELTSDETSGQCNGQYPFSWDTSVEFPKATREDYSNSGWDKGHMAPRADMKWSEQALAESYLFTNICPQDHVMNSQAWRKIEELTRRMARRHGSVLIVCGPMFDSVAHRHIGPNCVHVPDRFFKALAVSTSGGWQTVAFIVENNRQKGSPRSYAVPVDDVEAILGRDLFPTLPDEAERQFNWNIWNR
;
A
#
# COMPACT_ATOMS: atom_id res chain seq x y z
N MET A 1 53.65 73.28 0.87
CA MET A 1 52.72 73.55 -0.27
C MET A 1 51.78 72.38 -0.41
N GLN A 2 50.53 72.61 -0.23
CA GLN A 2 49.33 71.88 -0.55
C GLN A 2 48.88 70.70 0.35
N LEU A 3 47.87 71.02 1.12
CA LEU A 3 46.94 70.15 1.86
C LEU A 3 46.23 69.12 0.94
N HIS A 4 46.00 67.93 1.47
CA HIS A 4 44.76 67.23 1.14
C HIS A 4 44.24 66.45 2.35
N LYS A 5 42.96 66.64 2.57
CA LYS A 5 42.14 66.21 3.69
C LYS A 5 41.85 64.73 3.67
N ASN A 6 42.11 64.05 4.81
CA ASN A 6 41.67 62.69 5.07
C ASN A 6 40.21 62.71 5.51
N ARG A 7 39.31 62.04 4.79
CA ARG A 7 37.98 61.66 5.26
C ARG A 7 38.06 60.23 5.78
N ILE A 8 37.92 60.07 7.06
CA ILE A 8 37.74 58.77 7.72
C ILE A 8 36.28 58.36 7.48
N MET A 9 36.07 57.25 6.80
CA MET A 9 34.79 56.62 6.61
C MET A 9 34.67 55.48 7.60
N LEU A 10 33.82 55.63 8.61
CA LEU A 10 33.48 54.61 9.59
C LEU A 10 32.59 53.55 8.91
N MET A 11 33.11 52.35 8.71
CA MET A 11 32.27 51.19 8.34
C MET A 11 31.71 50.54 9.61
N LEU A 12 30.42 50.67 9.81
CA LEU A 12 29.67 49.87 10.78
C LEU A 12 29.48 48.45 10.18
N THR A 13 30.17 47.47 10.72
CA THR A 13 29.90 46.06 10.46
C THR A 13 28.75 45.60 11.33
N ALA A 14 27.57 45.46 10.73
CA ALA A 14 26.43 44.78 11.35
C ALA A 14 26.66 43.26 11.32
N VAL A 15 26.89 42.67 12.48
CA VAL A 15 26.92 41.24 12.66
C VAL A 15 25.47 40.73 12.73
N LEU A 16 24.99 40.16 11.65
CA LEU A 16 23.71 39.42 11.63
C LEU A 16 23.95 38.01 12.21
N LEU A 17 23.54 37.84 13.47
CA LEU A 17 23.37 36.51 14.06
C LEU A 17 22.20 35.81 13.38
N PHE A 18 22.47 34.87 12.48
CA PHE A 18 21.49 33.87 12.05
C PHE A 18 21.29 32.86 13.17
N VAL A 19 20.21 32.99 13.91
CA VAL A 19 19.67 31.90 14.72
C VAL A 19 19.06 30.90 13.74
N ALA A 20 19.79 29.82 13.46
CA ALA A 20 19.26 28.67 12.75
C ALA A 20 18.24 27.97 13.66
N CYS A 21 16.98 28.36 13.54
CA CYS A 21 15.87 27.59 14.07
C CYS A 21 15.75 26.33 13.20
N GLY A 22 16.13 25.18 13.74
CA GLY A 22 15.97 23.89 13.07
C GLY A 22 14.48 23.62 12.89
N TYR A 23 13.94 23.89 11.72
CA TYR A 23 12.69 23.35 11.27
C TYR A 23 12.92 21.89 10.92
N SER A 24 12.51 20.97 11.78
CA SER A 24 12.20 19.62 11.41
C SER A 24 11.07 19.70 10.37
N GLN A 25 11.37 19.50 9.10
CA GLN A 25 10.33 19.26 8.10
C GLN A 25 9.70 17.90 8.43
N GLN A 26 8.61 17.90 9.19
CA GLN A 26 7.63 16.84 9.07
C GLN A 26 7.09 16.95 7.64
N GLY A 27 7.37 15.93 6.81
CA GLY A 27 6.83 15.86 5.47
C GLY A 27 5.31 15.96 5.54
N ASP A 28 4.73 16.87 4.78
CA ASP A 28 3.29 17.04 4.71
C ASP A 28 2.67 15.73 4.19
N VAL A 29 1.82 15.12 5.02
CA VAL A 29 1.02 13.94 4.64
C VAL A 29 -0.02 14.41 3.63
N LEU A 30 0.20 14.11 2.36
CA LEU A 30 -0.71 14.49 1.27
C LEU A 30 -1.64 13.30 0.96
N ALA A 31 -2.80 13.25 1.61
CA ALA A 31 -3.88 12.38 1.18
C ALA A 31 -4.55 12.95 -0.07
N GLN A 32 -4.42 12.25 -1.20
CA GLN A 32 -5.16 12.58 -2.43
C GLN A 32 -5.96 11.37 -2.92
N PRO A 33 -7.29 11.48 -3.06
CA PRO A 33 -8.18 10.34 -3.27
C PRO A 33 -8.17 9.79 -4.70
N VAL A 34 -8.32 8.47 -4.83
CA VAL A 34 -8.66 7.77 -6.08
C VAL A 34 -10.14 7.42 -6.12
N SER A 35 -10.76 7.13 -4.99
CA SER A 35 -12.22 7.13 -4.84
C SER A 35 -12.72 8.55 -4.61
N ALA A 36 -14.02 8.77 -4.76
CA ALA A 36 -14.64 10.05 -4.48
C ALA A 36 -14.47 10.53 -3.02
N SER A 37 -14.10 9.64 -2.10
CA SER A 37 -13.87 9.89 -0.68
C SER A 37 -12.40 9.88 -0.26
N GLY A 38 -11.53 9.11 -0.94
CA GLY A 38 -10.13 8.88 -0.55
C GLY A 38 -9.94 8.17 0.79
N ALA A 39 -11.02 7.61 1.32
CA ALA A 39 -11.03 6.98 2.64
C ALA A 39 -10.24 5.66 2.68
N GLU A 40 -9.96 5.07 1.53
CA GLU A 40 -9.18 3.84 1.37
C GLU A 40 -7.67 4.06 1.45
N LEU A 41 -7.21 5.31 1.37
CA LEU A 41 -5.77 5.59 1.33
C LEU A 41 -5.18 5.60 2.73
N PRO A 42 -4.09 4.86 2.98
CA PRO A 42 -3.34 4.98 4.22
C PRO A 42 -2.62 6.33 4.29
N ALA A 43 -2.14 6.70 5.47
CA ALA A 43 -1.23 7.83 5.59
C ALA A 43 0.06 7.55 4.79
N TYR A 44 0.50 8.50 3.96
CA TYR A 44 1.72 8.42 3.18
C TYR A 44 2.42 9.79 3.11
N THR A 45 3.70 9.77 2.77
CA THR A 45 4.54 10.97 2.72
C THR A 45 4.84 11.38 1.27
N SER A 46 5.32 12.59 1.06
CA SER A 46 5.63 13.14 -0.27
C SER A 46 6.84 12.49 -0.96
N ASP A 47 7.63 11.71 -0.24
CA ASP A 47 8.80 10.99 -0.75
C ASP A 47 8.48 9.55 -1.20
N GLU A 48 7.23 9.10 -1.00
CA GLU A 48 6.76 7.83 -1.54
C GLU A 48 6.41 7.97 -3.04
N ASP A 49 6.77 6.95 -3.82
CA ASP A 49 6.40 6.89 -5.25
C ASP A 49 4.98 6.34 -5.41
N ILE A 50 4.02 7.26 -5.45
CA ILE A 50 2.59 6.95 -5.49
C ILE A 50 2.11 6.80 -6.93
N VAL A 51 1.65 5.59 -7.25
CA VAL A 51 1.08 5.24 -8.56
C VAL A 51 -0.44 5.09 -8.45
N ARG A 52 -1.16 5.77 -9.34
CA ARG A 52 -2.63 5.71 -9.40
C ARG A 52 -3.09 5.03 -10.67
N HIS A 53 -3.88 3.97 -10.49
CA HIS A 53 -4.49 3.18 -11.55
C HIS A 53 -6.02 3.29 -11.50
N ALA A 54 -6.71 2.81 -12.52
CA ALA A 54 -8.17 2.89 -12.59
C ALA A 54 -8.87 2.19 -11.41
N GLY A 55 -8.28 1.11 -10.88
CA GLY A 55 -8.89 0.28 -9.83
C GLY A 55 -8.16 0.32 -8.48
N TYR A 56 -6.99 0.92 -8.36
CA TYR A 56 -6.21 0.95 -7.12
C TYR A 56 -5.15 2.06 -7.12
N THR A 57 -4.66 2.39 -5.93
CA THR A 57 -3.44 3.18 -5.72
C THR A 57 -2.39 2.32 -5.05
N ALA A 58 -1.12 2.49 -5.42
CA ALA A 58 0.02 1.81 -4.82
C ALA A 58 1.12 2.80 -4.45
N SER A 59 1.86 2.50 -3.39
CA SER A 59 3.16 3.09 -3.11
C SER A 59 4.23 2.10 -3.56
N TYR A 60 5.04 2.45 -4.55
CA TYR A 60 6.06 1.55 -5.08
C TYR A 60 7.41 1.78 -4.43
N ASN A 61 8.07 0.69 -4.03
CA ASN A 61 9.36 0.74 -3.37
C ASN A 61 10.48 0.24 -4.30
N HIS A 62 11.35 1.15 -4.73
CA HIS A 62 12.47 0.87 -5.64
C HIS A 62 13.62 0.08 -4.99
N THR A 63 13.61 -0.10 -3.67
CA THR A 63 14.60 -0.93 -2.97
C THR A 63 14.15 -2.40 -2.95
N THR A 64 12.90 -2.64 -2.62
CA THR A 64 12.34 -4.00 -2.54
C THR A 64 11.81 -4.50 -3.89
N LEU A 65 11.54 -3.59 -4.82
CA LEU A 65 10.86 -3.80 -6.10
C LEU A 65 9.48 -4.44 -5.93
N CYS A 66 8.82 -4.09 -4.83
CA CYS A 66 7.44 -4.45 -4.49
C CYS A 66 6.68 -3.17 -4.12
N PRO A 67 5.34 -3.16 -4.12
CA PRO A 67 4.61 -2.08 -3.47
C PRO A 67 4.82 -2.15 -1.95
N ASP A 68 4.94 -1.01 -1.27
CA ASP A 68 4.86 -0.94 0.19
C ASP A 68 3.42 -1.19 0.65
N TRP A 69 2.48 -0.64 -0.10
CA TRP A 69 1.04 -0.88 0.08
C TRP A 69 0.29 -0.70 -1.23
N VAL A 70 -0.88 -1.32 -1.31
CA VAL A 70 -1.88 -1.14 -2.37
C VAL A 70 -3.23 -0.94 -1.71
N ALA A 71 -3.97 0.10 -2.13
CA ALA A 71 -5.24 0.50 -1.55
C ALA A 71 -6.32 0.69 -2.62
N TRP A 72 -7.56 0.27 -2.31
CA TRP A 72 -8.74 0.50 -3.15
C TRP A 72 -10.03 0.40 -2.33
N GLU A 73 -11.06 1.03 -2.82
CA GLU A 73 -12.43 0.71 -2.44
C GLU A 73 -13.00 -0.32 -3.42
N LEU A 74 -13.64 -1.35 -2.93
CA LEU A 74 -14.41 -2.30 -3.73
C LEU A 74 -15.87 -2.14 -3.44
N THR A 75 -16.64 -1.69 -4.42
CA THR A 75 -18.11 -1.56 -4.29
C THR A 75 -18.83 -2.86 -4.61
N SER A 76 -20.08 -2.97 -4.13
CA SER A 76 -20.96 -4.11 -4.44
C SER A 76 -21.11 -4.32 -5.95
N ASP A 77 -21.29 -3.23 -6.71
CA ASP A 77 -21.49 -3.27 -8.16
C ASP A 77 -20.26 -3.79 -8.90
N GLU A 78 -19.07 -3.37 -8.48
CA GLU A 78 -17.79 -3.83 -9.05
C GLU A 78 -17.57 -5.33 -8.87
N THR A 79 -18.10 -5.94 -7.79
CA THR A 79 -18.01 -7.39 -7.59
C THR A 79 -18.75 -8.19 -8.66
N SER A 80 -19.60 -7.56 -9.46
CA SER A 80 -20.40 -8.16 -10.53
C SER A 80 -19.75 -7.98 -11.92
N GLY A 81 -18.58 -7.41 -12.00
CA GLY A 81 -17.86 -7.17 -13.24
C GLY A 81 -17.60 -8.45 -14.05
N GLN A 82 -17.73 -8.35 -15.39
CA GLN A 82 -17.67 -9.50 -16.32
C GLN A 82 -16.46 -9.48 -17.25
N CYS A 83 -15.59 -8.47 -17.15
CA CYS A 83 -14.37 -8.43 -17.95
C CYS A 83 -13.51 -9.66 -17.70
N ASN A 84 -13.00 -10.28 -18.78
CA ASN A 84 -12.28 -11.55 -18.72
C ASN A 84 -10.99 -11.54 -19.54
N GLY A 85 -10.51 -10.38 -19.96
CA GLY A 85 -9.24 -10.23 -20.65
C GLY A 85 -8.12 -10.95 -19.91
N GLN A 86 -7.21 -11.57 -20.69
CA GLN A 86 -5.95 -12.12 -20.16
C GLN A 86 -4.82 -11.20 -20.60
N TYR A 87 -4.12 -10.65 -19.63
CA TYR A 87 -3.04 -9.70 -19.85
C TYR A 87 -1.71 -10.30 -19.41
N PRO A 88 -0.61 -10.02 -20.11
CA PRO A 88 0.71 -10.41 -19.63
C PRO A 88 1.08 -9.58 -18.41
N PHE A 89 1.74 -10.21 -17.44
CA PHE A 89 2.43 -9.44 -16.40
C PHE A 89 3.51 -8.57 -17.04
N SER A 90 3.55 -7.30 -16.70
CA SER A 90 4.47 -6.32 -17.27
C SER A 90 4.93 -5.28 -16.26
N TRP A 91 6.04 -4.63 -16.57
CA TRP A 91 6.46 -3.47 -15.80
C TRP A 91 5.46 -2.33 -15.95
N ASP A 92 5.36 -1.52 -14.92
CA ASP A 92 4.59 -0.29 -14.96
C ASP A 92 5.42 0.83 -15.60
N THR A 93 4.83 1.54 -16.56
CA THR A 93 5.48 2.69 -17.19
C THR A 93 5.38 3.96 -16.35
N SER A 94 4.53 3.96 -15.33
CA SER A 94 4.34 5.10 -14.42
C SER A 94 5.46 5.24 -13.39
N VAL A 95 6.29 4.19 -13.20
CA VAL A 95 7.43 4.22 -12.29
C VAL A 95 8.75 4.14 -13.04
N GLU A 96 9.77 4.83 -12.52
CA GLU A 96 11.12 4.80 -13.05
C GLU A 96 11.87 3.50 -12.65
N PHE A 97 13.04 3.28 -13.22
CA PHE A 97 13.93 2.20 -12.78
C PHE A 97 14.68 2.59 -11.48
N PRO A 98 15.02 1.61 -10.62
CA PRO A 98 14.84 0.16 -10.77
C PRO A 98 13.41 -0.31 -10.52
N LYS A 99 12.95 -1.32 -11.26
CA LYS A 99 11.61 -1.93 -11.11
C LYS A 99 11.63 -3.42 -11.47
N ALA A 100 10.66 -4.16 -10.89
CA ALA A 100 10.48 -5.58 -11.17
C ALA A 100 10.10 -5.82 -12.63
N THR A 101 10.55 -6.95 -13.16
CA THR A 101 10.29 -7.39 -14.53
C THR A 101 9.79 -8.82 -14.57
N ARG A 102 9.34 -9.27 -15.73
CA ARG A 102 8.88 -10.64 -15.94
C ARG A 102 10.00 -11.67 -15.73
N GLU A 103 11.22 -11.30 -16.07
CA GLU A 103 12.42 -12.12 -15.96
C GLU A 103 12.72 -12.47 -14.51
N ASP A 104 12.45 -11.59 -13.57
CA ASP A 104 12.70 -11.81 -12.14
C ASP A 104 11.87 -12.97 -11.58
N TYR A 105 10.67 -13.15 -12.09
CA TYR A 105 9.77 -14.22 -11.65
C TYR A 105 9.94 -15.52 -12.45
N SER A 106 10.72 -15.50 -13.54
CA SER A 106 10.90 -16.68 -14.39
C SER A 106 11.69 -17.76 -13.65
N ASN A 107 11.10 -18.95 -13.50
CA ASN A 107 11.70 -20.09 -12.77
C ASN A 107 12.15 -19.76 -11.33
N SER A 108 11.58 -18.75 -10.73
CA SER A 108 11.92 -18.31 -9.36
C SER A 108 11.40 -19.25 -8.28
N GLY A 109 10.39 -20.05 -8.57
CA GLY A 109 9.68 -20.88 -7.60
C GLY A 109 8.60 -20.12 -6.82
N TRP A 110 8.39 -18.83 -7.11
CA TRP A 110 7.39 -17.97 -6.50
C TRP A 110 6.29 -17.60 -7.50
N ASP A 111 5.05 -17.50 -7.00
CA ASP A 111 3.94 -16.97 -7.78
C ASP A 111 4.08 -15.43 -7.94
N LYS A 112 3.53 -14.92 -9.03
CA LYS A 112 3.23 -13.50 -9.20
C LYS A 112 1.94 -13.19 -8.44
N GLY A 113 2.07 -12.91 -7.14
CA GLY A 113 0.94 -12.71 -6.26
C GLY A 113 0.38 -11.28 -6.34
N HIS A 114 -0.91 -11.15 -6.60
CA HIS A 114 -1.59 -9.87 -6.65
C HIS A 114 -1.84 -9.30 -5.24
N MET A 115 -1.68 -7.99 -5.09
CA MET A 115 -2.18 -7.24 -3.93
C MET A 115 -3.65 -6.88 -4.13
N ALA A 116 -3.97 -6.04 -5.13
CA ALA A 116 -5.33 -5.85 -5.64
C ALA A 116 -5.64 -6.98 -6.64
N PRO A 117 -6.53 -7.92 -6.29
CA PRO A 117 -6.69 -9.15 -7.08
C PRO A 117 -7.43 -8.89 -8.39
N ARG A 118 -7.06 -9.62 -9.42
CA ARG A 118 -7.75 -9.63 -10.71
C ARG A 118 -9.29 -9.73 -10.57
N ALA A 119 -9.76 -10.50 -9.61
CA ALA A 119 -11.19 -10.72 -9.43
C ALA A 119 -11.96 -9.48 -8.96
N ASP A 120 -11.29 -8.53 -8.31
CA ASP A 120 -11.86 -7.27 -7.86
C ASP A 120 -11.84 -6.20 -8.97
N MET A 121 -11.06 -6.41 -10.05
CA MET A 121 -10.85 -5.46 -11.14
C MET A 121 -11.67 -5.76 -12.40
N LYS A 122 -12.57 -6.75 -12.36
CA LYS A 122 -13.35 -7.23 -13.52
C LYS A 122 -14.47 -6.29 -13.98
N TRP A 123 -14.67 -5.18 -13.32
CA TRP A 123 -15.65 -4.17 -13.67
C TRP A 123 -15.19 -3.25 -14.83
N SER A 124 -13.87 -3.20 -15.11
CA SER A 124 -13.28 -2.41 -16.19
C SER A 124 -12.15 -3.20 -16.86
N GLU A 125 -12.10 -3.17 -18.19
CA GLU A 125 -10.97 -3.77 -18.94
C GLU A 125 -9.64 -3.07 -18.59
N GLN A 126 -9.65 -1.77 -18.35
CA GLN A 126 -8.46 -1.02 -17.93
C GLN A 126 -8.02 -1.45 -16.54
N ALA A 127 -8.91 -1.43 -15.53
CA ALA A 127 -8.58 -1.86 -14.17
C ALA A 127 -8.05 -3.30 -14.15
N LEU A 128 -8.69 -4.17 -14.94
CA LEU A 128 -8.29 -5.57 -15.09
C LEU A 128 -6.87 -5.68 -15.70
N ALA A 129 -6.56 -4.93 -16.75
CA ALA A 129 -5.23 -4.93 -17.38
C ALA A 129 -4.16 -4.39 -16.41
N GLU A 130 -4.45 -3.30 -15.73
CA GLU A 130 -3.55 -2.66 -14.77
C GLU A 130 -3.26 -3.54 -13.55
N SER A 131 -4.19 -4.45 -13.17
CA SER A 131 -3.93 -5.39 -12.07
C SER A 131 -2.72 -6.31 -12.30
N TYR A 132 -2.28 -6.50 -13.56
CA TYR A 132 -1.11 -7.30 -13.93
C TYR A 132 0.22 -6.53 -13.97
N LEU A 133 0.23 -5.25 -13.58
CA LEU A 133 1.45 -4.46 -13.48
C LEU A 133 2.26 -4.85 -12.24
N PHE A 134 3.59 -4.88 -12.35
CA PHE A 134 4.45 -5.30 -11.24
C PHE A 134 4.40 -4.34 -10.03
N THR A 135 3.87 -3.14 -10.16
CA THR A 135 3.53 -2.26 -9.03
C THR A 135 2.42 -2.80 -8.12
N ASN A 136 1.71 -3.85 -8.56
CA ASN A 136 0.67 -4.57 -7.82
C ASN A 136 1.08 -6.00 -7.43
N ILE A 137 2.31 -6.42 -7.69
CA ILE A 137 2.72 -7.84 -7.63
C ILE A 137 3.88 -8.03 -6.66
N CYS A 138 3.76 -9.07 -5.81
CA CYS A 138 4.84 -9.52 -4.94
C CYS A 138 5.13 -11.02 -5.14
N PRO A 139 6.35 -11.51 -4.83
CA PRO A 139 6.64 -12.93 -4.77
C PRO A 139 5.84 -13.61 -3.66
N GLN A 140 4.92 -14.52 -4.00
CA GLN A 140 4.07 -15.22 -3.04
C GLN A 140 4.29 -16.74 -3.10
N ASP A 141 4.27 -17.40 -1.92
CA ASP A 141 4.22 -18.86 -1.84
C ASP A 141 2.95 -19.37 -2.51
N HIS A 142 3.08 -20.36 -3.40
CA HIS A 142 1.96 -20.89 -4.20
C HIS A 142 0.79 -21.39 -3.34
N VAL A 143 1.07 -22.06 -2.22
CA VAL A 143 0.01 -22.59 -1.36
C VAL A 143 -0.69 -21.46 -0.58
N MET A 144 0.07 -20.51 -0.06
CA MET A 144 -0.48 -19.34 0.62
C MET A 144 -1.36 -18.53 -0.35
N ASN A 145 -0.85 -18.18 -1.52
CA ASN A 145 -1.55 -17.44 -2.57
C ASN A 145 -2.88 -18.13 -2.96
N SER A 146 -2.79 -19.40 -3.33
CA SER A 146 -3.95 -20.17 -3.83
C SER A 146 -4.95 -20.61 -2.74
N GLN A 147 -4.61 -20.53 -1.45
CA GLN A 147 -5.44 -20.99 -0.34
C GLN A 147 -5.80 -19.87 0.65
N ALA A 148 -4.89 -19.50 1.56
CA ALA A 148 -5.19 -18.55 2.62
C ALA A 148 -5.52 -17.16 2.07
N TRP A 149 -4.67 -16.63 1.20
CA TRP A 149 -4.85 -15.30 0.59
C TRP A 149 -6.14 -15.21 -0.23
N ARG A 150 -6.37 -16.18 -1.11
CA ARG A 150 -7.61 -16.27 -1.90
C ARG A 150 -8.87 -16.30 -1.05
N LYS A 151 -8.87 -17.01 0.11
CA LYS A 151 -10.03 -17.03 1.02
C LYS A 151 -10.30 -15.66 1.65
N ILE A 152 -9.25 -14.89 1.95
CA ILE A 152 -9.40 -13.50 2.44
C ILE A 152 -9.98 -12.62 1.34
N GLU A 153 -9.53 -12.73 0.10
CA GLU A 153 -10.11 -12.02 -1.05
C GLU A 153 -11.59 -12.37 -1.29
N GLU A 154 -11.94 -13.65 -1.16
CA GLU A 154 -13.34 -14.10 -1.25
C GLU A 154 -14.20 -13.51 -0.12
N LEU A 155 -13.64 -13.41 1.10
CA LEU A 155 -14.29 -12.72 2.21
C LEU A 155 -14.50 -11.23 1.89
N THR A 156 -13.48 -10.54 1.39
CA THR A 156 -13.53 -9.12 1.00
C THR A 156 -14.70 -8.87 0.04
N ARG A 157 -14.79 -9.63 -1.04
CA ARG A 157 -15.89 -9.52 -2.02
C ARG A 157 -17.28 -9.80 -1.42
N ARG A 158 -17.39 -10.75 -0.45
CA ARG A 158 -18.66 -10.96 0.28
C ARG A 158 -19.03 -9.74 1.11
N MET A 159 -18.04 -9.10 1.76
CA MET A 159 -18.28 -7.90 2.56
C MET A 159 -18.72 -6.72 1.69
N ALA A 160 -18.09 -6.50 0.53
CA ALA A 160 -18.52 -5.48 -0.42
C ALA A 160 -19.99 -5.67 -0.83
N ARG A 161 -20.36 -6.88 -1.23
CA ARG A 161 -21.76 -7.20 -1.61
C ARG A 161 -22.75 -7.00 -0.47
N ARG A 162 -22.33 -7.24 0.75
CA ARG A 162 -23.21 -7.16 1.94
C ARG A 162 -23.39 -5.75 2.45
N HIS A 163 -22.33 -4.96 2.45
CA HIS A 163 -22.29 -3.64 3.08
C HIS A 163 -22.28 -2.47 2.09
N GLY A 164 -22.35 -2.76 0.77
CA GLY A 164 -22.31 -1.76 -0.30
C GLY A 164 -20.92 -1.49 -0.80
N SER A 165 -19.95 -1.37 0.09
CA SER A 165 -18.52 -1.28 -0.25
C SER A 165 -17.62 -1.77 0.89
N VAL A 166 -16.34 -1.96 0.58
CA VAL A 166 -15.26 -2.23 1.53
C VAL A 166 -14.03 -1.41 1.13
N LEU A 167 -13.41 -0.75 2.11
CA LEU A 167 -12.11 -0.13 1.96
C LEU A 167 -11.03 -1.16 2.25
N ILE A 168 -9.98 -1.20 1.44
CA ILE A 168 -8.94 -2.22 1.52
C ILE A 168 -7.57 -1.57 1.42
N VAL A 169 -6.68 -1.93 2.36
CA VAL A 169 -5.23 -1.67 2.26
C VAL A 169 -4.50 -2.97 2.45
N CYS A 170 -3.57 -3.31 1.59
CA CYS A 170 -2.75 -4.50 1.76
C CYS A 170 -1.33 -4.30 1.25
N GLY A 171 -0.41 -5.13 1.70
CA GLY A 171 0.98 -5.05 1.25
C GLY A 171 1.85 -6.15 1.83
N PRO A 172 3.12 -6.20 1.40
CA PRO A 172 4.14 -7.07 1.95
C PRO A 172 4.65 -6.55 3.30
N MET A 173 5.22 -7.46 4.09
CA MET A 173 5.96 -7.16 5.31
C MET A 173 7.34 -7.84 5.24
N PHE A 174 8.37 -7.08 5.55
CA PHE A 174 9.76 -7.51 5.52
C PHE A 174 10.34 -7.43 6.93
N ASP A 175 10.38 -8.57 7.63
CA ASP A 175 10.81 -8.65 9.03
C ASP A 175 12.29 -8.96 9.18
N SER A 176 12.87 -9.65 8.19
CA SER A 176 14.25 -10.14 8.24
C SER A 176 15.24 -9.08 7.78
N VAL A 177 16.40 -8.98 8.44
CA VAL A 177 17.51 -8.12 8.00
C VAL A 177 18.14 -8.66 6.69
N ALA A 178 18.09 -9.99 6.49
CA ALA A 178 18.59 -10.66 5.29
C ALA A 178 17.42 -11.20 4.46
N HIS A 179 16.99 -10.40 3.47
CA HIS A 179 15.89 -10.79 2.59
C HIS A 179 16.34 -11.78 1.52
N ARG A 180 15.47 -12.75 1.23
CA ARG A 180 15.59 -13.56 0.01
C ARG A 180 15.25 -12.69 -1.19
N HIS A 181 15.89 -12.95 -2.32
CA HIS A 181 15.65 -12.24 -3.57
C HIS A 181 15.33 -13.20 -4.70
N ILE A 182 14.64 -12.73 -5.71
CA ILE A 182 14.43 -13.45 -6.97
C ILE A 182 14.86 -12.59 -8.15
N GLY A 183 15.30 -13.27 -9.19
CA GLY A 183 15.61 -12.70 -10.50
C GLY A 183 16.84 -11.79 -10.55
N PRO A 184 17.16 -11.31 -11.75
CA PRO A 184 18.35 -10.50 -11.99
C PRO A 184 18.30 -9.11 -11.33
N ASN A 185 17.10 -8.55 -11.09
CA ASN A 185 16.94 -7.26 -10.45
C ASN A 185 16.85 -7.34 -8.91
N CYS A 186 16.97 -8.54 -8.34
CA CYS A 186 16.92 -8.77 -6.90
C CYS A 186 15.59 -8.33 -6.24
N VAL A 187 14.45 -8.70 -6.83
CA VAL A 187 13.14 -8.47 -6.21
C VAL A 187 13.07 -9.17 -4.86
N HIS A 188 12.77 -8.42 -3.80
CA HIS A 188 12.72 -8.96 -2.44
C HIS A 188 11.52 -9.90 -2.27
N VAL A 189 11.73 -11.00 -1.54
CA VAL A 189 10.66 -11.93 -1.17
C VAL A 189 10.14 -11.54 0.21
N PRO A 190 8.88 -11.13 0.34
CA PRO A 190 8.30 -10.78 1.63
C PRO A 190 8.28 -11.94 2.61
N ASP A 191 8.41 -11.67 3.91
CA ASP A 191 8.25 -12.65 4.96
C ASP A 191 6.77 -12.92 5.25
N ARG A 192 5.94 -11.88 5.22
CA ARG A 192 4.49 -11.92 5.48
C ARG A 192 3.76 -10.95 4.56
N PHE A 193 2.44 -11.05 4.60
CA PHE A 193 1.53 -10.08 3.97
C PHE A 193 0.47 -9.63 4.96
N PHE A 194 0.08 -8.37 4.89
CA PHE A 194 -1.10 -7.87 5.58
C PHE A 194 -2.22 -7.53 4.59
N LYS A 195 -3.46 -7.59 5.08
CA LYS A 195 -4.63 -7.02 4.40
C LYS A 195 -5.59 -6.49 5.45
N ALA A 196 -5.82 -5.17 5.46
CA ALA A 196 -6.76 -4.48 6.32
C ALA A 196 -8.04 -4.16 5.55
N LEU A 197 -9.18 -4.32 6.20
CA LEU A 197 -10.51 -4.10 5.64
C LEU A 197 -11.32 -3.19 6.56
N ALA A 198 -12.09 -2.27 5.98
CA ALA A 198 -13.06 -1.47 6.71
C ALA A 198 -14.42 -1.46 5.98
N VAL A 199 -15.52 -1.65 6.71
CA VAL A 199 -16.88 -1.57 6.21
C VAL A 199 -17.71 -0.62 7.05
N SER A 200 -18.61 0.15 6.41
CA SER A 200 -19.59 0.96 7.11
C SER A 200 -20.83 0.12 7.43
N THR A 201 -21.32 0.22 8.67
CA THR A 201 -22.52 -0.46 9.14
C THR A 201 -23.46 0.53 9.84
N SER A 202 -24.70 0.14 10.15
CA SER A 202 -25.59 0.96 10.96
C SER A 202 -25.07 1.26 12.38
N GLY A 203 -24.10 0.47 12.86
CA GLY A 203 -23.42 0.66 14.15
C GLY A 203 -22.07 1.41 14.04
N GLY A 204 -21.77 2.04 12.91
CA GLY A 204 -20.50 2.69 12.63
C GLY A 204 -19.52 1.82 11.85
N TRP A 205 -18.28 2.29 11.73
CA TRP A 205 -17.22 1.57 11.05
C TRP A 205 -16.82 0.30 11.79
N GLN A 206 -16.56 -0.74 11.03
CA GLN A 206 -16.04 -2.02 11.53
C GLN A 206 -14.82 -2.40 10.71
N THR A 207 -13.73 -2.71 11.38
CA THR A 207 -12.47 -3.05 10.74
C THR A 207 -11.98 -4.43 11.13
N VAL A 208 -11.09 -5.00 10.35
CA VAL A 208 -10.30 -6.20 10.64
C VAL A 208 -9.06 -6.19 9.77
N ALA A 209 -7.95 -6.66 10.30
CA ALA A 209 -6.77 -6.95 9.50
C ALA A 209 -6.42 -8.44 9.56
N PHE A 210 -5.60 -8.87 8.61
CA PHE A 210 -5.06 -10.22 8.51
C PHE A 210 -3.56 -10.13 8.32
N ILE A 211 -2.81 -10.96 9.06
CA ILE A 211 -1.37 -11.17 8.83
C ILE A 211 -1.16 -12.61 8.43
N VAL A 212 -0.57 -12.84 7.27
CA VAL A 212 -0.36 -14.18 6.70
C VAL A 212 1.11 -14.38 6.37
N GLU A 213 1.73 -15.41 6.95
CA GLU A 213 3.11 -15.81 6.63
C GLU A 213 3.25 -16.22 5.15
N ASN A 214 4.32 -15.79 4.49
CA ASN A 214 4.59 -16.13 3.09
C ASN A 214 5.17 -17.54 2.94
N ASN A 215 4.42 -18.52 3.42
CA ASN A 215 4.73 -19.94 3.33
C ASN A 215 3.43 -20.76 3.19
N ARG A 216 3.48 -22.06 3.22
CA ARG A 216 2.37 -23.00 2.91
C ARG A 216 1.10 -22.84 3.79
N GLN A 217 0.56 -21.63 3.91
CA GLN A 217 -0.63 -21.30 4.70
C GLN A 217 -1.93 -21.76 4.02
N LYS A 218 -2.80 -22.44 4.78
CA LYS A 218 -4.09 -23.00 4.30
C LYS A 218 -5.28 -22.65 5.18
N GLY A 219 -5.06 -21.91 6.27
CA GLY A 219 -6.06 -21.60 7.29
C GLY A 219 -7.29 -20.88 6.75
N SER A 220 -8.30 -20.73 7.60
CA SER A 220 -9.42 -19.85 7.34
C SER A 220 -9.04 -18.39 7.63
N PRO A 221 -9.74 -17.38 7.08
CA PRO A 221 -9.47 -15.98 7.37
C PRO A 221 -9.40 -15.68 8.87
N ARG A 222 -10.28 -16.30 9.68
CA ARG A 222 -10.33 -16.09 11.12
C ARG A 222 -9.00 -16.40 11.82
N SER A 223 -8.26 -17.39 11.35
CA SER A 223 -6.97 -17.78 11.97
C SER A 223 -5.83 -16.78 11.77
N TYR A 224 -6.02 -15.80 10.90
CA TYR A 224 -5.07 -14.74 10.59
C TYR A 224 -5.56 -13.35 11.03
N ALA A 225 -6.80 -13.27 11.56
CA ALA A 225 -7.44 -12.01 11.91
C ALA A 225 -6.80 -11.37 13.15
N VAL A 226 -6.51 -10.08 13.06
CA VAL A 226 -5.97 -9.22 14.11
C VAL A 226 -6.67 -7.86 14.06
N PRO A 227 -6.61 -7.02 15.12
CA PRO A 227 -6.97 -5.61 15.03
C PRO A 227 -6.15 -4.87 13.96
N VAL A 228 -6.69 -3.80 13.40
CA VAL A 228 -5.96 -2.94 12.46
C VAL A 228 -4.81 -2.25 13.17
N ASP A 229 -5.01 -1.73 14.39
CA ASP A 229 -3.97 -1.12 15.24
C ASP A 229 -2.72 -2.01 15.39
N ASP A 230 -2.88 -3.34 15.47
CA ASP A 230 -1.74 -4.26 15.58
C ASP A 230 -0.87 -4.25 14.32
N VAL A 231 -1.50 -4.11 13.14
CA VAL A 231 -0.79 -4.00 11.86
C VAL A 231 -0.13 -2.63 11.75
N GLU A 232 -0.82 -1.57 12.11
CA GLU A 232 -0.32 -0.19 12.10
C GLU A 232 0.90 -0.02 13.01
N ALA A 233 0.86 -0.61 14.21
CA ALA A 233 1.98 -0.61 15.13
C ALA A 233 3.23 -1.30 14.55
N ILE A 234 3.05 -2.35 13.75
CA ILE A 234 4.16 -3.05 13.08
C ILE A 234 4.70 -2.22 11.91
N LEU A 235 3.81 -1.60 11.12
CA LEU A 235 4.17 -0.85 9.93
C LEU A 235 4.65 0.58 10.25
N GLY A 236 4.28 1.12 11.43
CA GLY A 236 4.47 2.54 11.76
C GLY A 236 3.64 3.45 10.85
N ARG A 237 2.46 3.00 10.41
CA ARG A 237 1.60 3.67 9.42
C ARG A 237 0.14 3.52 9.81
N ASP A 238 -0.61 4.63 9.80
CA ASP A 238 -2.06 4.66 9.92
C ASP A 238 -2.68 4.19 8.58
N LEU A 239 -3.48 3.13 8.62
CA LEU A 239 -4.06 2.49 7.43
C LEU A 239 -5.39 3.11 7.00
N PHE A 240 -6.12 3.72 7.92
CA PHE A 240 -7.40 4.37 7.63
C PHE A 240 -7.52 5.73 8.33
N PRO A 241 -6.69 6.72 8.00
CA PRO A 241 -6.58 8.00 8.72
C PRO A 241 -7.86 8.85 8.72
N THR A 242 -8.85 8.45 7.96
CA THR A 242 -10.17 9.12 7.90
C THR A 242 -11.22 8.46 8.81
N LEU A 243 -10.89 7.32 9.41
CA LEU A 243 -11.80 6.57 10.29
C LEU A 243 -11.54 6.92 11.76
N PRO A 244 -12.53 6.71 12.64
CA PRO A 244 -12.28 6.84 14.08
C PRO A 244 -11.35 5.74 14.59
N ASP A 245 -10.29 6.08 15.34
CA ASP A 245 -9.33 5.12 15.91
C ASP A 245 -10.00 4.00 16.72
N GLU A 246 -11.13 4.29 17.37
CA GLU A 246 -11.89 3.27 18.13
C GLU A 246 -12.37 2.11 17.27
N ALA A 247 -12.56 2.33 15.97
CA ALA A 247 -12.98 1.27 15.05
C ALA A 247 -11.85 0.26 14.77
N GLU A 248 -10.58 0.63 14.98
CA GLU A 248 -9.39 -0.12 14.58
C GLU A 248 -8.80 -0.95 15.72
N ARG A 249 -9.11 -0.59 16.98
CA ARG A 249 -8.59 -1.27 18.19
C ARG A 249 -9.07 -2.70 18.39
N GLN A 250 -10.23 -3.04 17.83
CA GLN A 250 -10.86 -4.35 18.01
C GLN A 250 -11.66 -4.73 16.77
N PHE A 251 -11.80 -6.01 16.54
CA PHE A 251 -12.72 -6.50 15.51
C PHE A 251 -13.77 -7.44 16.09
N ASN A 252 -14.99 -7.37 15.56
CA ASN A 252 -16.07 -8.30 15.88
C ASN A 252 -16.20 -9.35 14.76
N TRP A 253 -15.65 -10.56 15.00
CA TRP A 253 -15.66 -11.60 13.97
C TRP A 253 -17.08 -11.96 13.47
N ASN A 254 -18.13 -11.73 14.25
CA ASN A 254 -19.50 -12.00 13.81
C ASN A 254 -19.95 -11.12 12.62
N ILE A 255 -19.34 -9.96 12.42
CA ILE A 255 -19.54 -9.12 11.25
C ILE A 255 -18.97 -9.80 10.01
N TRP A 256 -17.79 -10.38 10.13
CA TRP A 256 -16.98 -10.93 9.04
C TRP A 256 -17.30 -12.38 8.68
N ASN A 257 -18.02 -13.10 9.54
CA ASN A 257 -18.29 -14.54 9.39
C ASN A 257 -19.63 -14.86 8.71
N ARG A 258 -20.43 -13.86 8.33
CA ARG A 258 -21.78 -14.08 7.79
C ARG A 258 -21.85 -13.93 6.29
#